data_7a02475df81de4a6aa0114df039e22a4
#
_entry.id   7a02475df81de4a6aa0114df039e22a4
#
_cell.length_a   1.000
_cell.length_b   1.000
_cell.length_c   1.000
_cell.angle_alpha   90.00
_cell.angle_beta   90.00
_cell.angle_gamma   90.00
#
_symmetry.space_group_name_H-M   'P 1'
#
loop_
_entity.id
_entity.type
_entity.pdbx_description
1 polymer ?
#
loop_
_entity_poly.entity_id
_entity_poly.type
_entity_poly.pdbx_seq_one_letter_code
_entity_poly.pdbx_strand_id
1 'polypeptide(L)'
;MWNKLSLKNKVIFFSVLSIVSAVFIFNGEIKNKMYISDNNTKKIEVADNKAILKGDKESSEIDKQAGEEKDKENKELEKIYQKAYKAFFDNKYTESINLANEVIKKDNKHYKSYNIKGIALAYSGSFEEGMKNINKALEISPNYGYALFNKALTYELYDKYDEALKWYDKNLEVENYIWSYYGKASIYGRKGDVKNTVKYLKIAIEMDKVVKEEARVERDFDNVRQSKEFQELIK
;
A
#
# COMPACT_ATOMS: atom_id res chain seq x y z
N MET A 1 -21.02 -2.11 -22.69
CA MET A 1 -20.98 -3.52 -22.25
C MET A 1 -20.22 -3.70 -20.92
N TRP A 2 -19.26 -2.87 -20.62
CA TRP A 2 -18.45 -2.85 -19.36
C TRP A 2 -19.27 -2.53 -18.10
N ASN A 3 -20.32 -1.68 -18.19
CA ASN A 3 -21.22 -1.37 -17.06
C ASN A 3 -22.10 -2.57 -16.60
N LYS A 4 -22.02 -3.74 -17.27
CA LYS A 4 -22.76 -4.95 -16.91
C LYS A 4 -21.90 -6.06 -16.31
N LEU A 5 -20.58 -5.88 -16.23
CA LEU A 5 -19.74 -6.80 -15.46
C LEU A 5 -19.87 -6.46 -13.98
N SER A 6 -20.30 -7.47 -13.21
CA SER A 6 -20.44 -7.30 -11.76
C SER A 6 -19.10 -6.85 -11.16
N LEU A 7 -19.15 -6.07 -10.10
CA LEU A 7 -17.98 -5.66 -9.32
C LEU A 7 -17.04 -6.85 -9.01
N LYS A 8 -17.59 -8.07 -8.84
CA LYS A 8 -16.84 -9.33 -8.68
C LYS A 8 -15.87 -9.62 -9.84
N ASN A 9 -16.27 -9.34 -11.07
CA ASN A 9 -15.41 -9.63 -12.24
C ASN A 9 -14.35 -8.56 -12.48
N LYS A 10 -14.60 -7.31 -12.04
CA LYS A 10 -13.59 -6.26 -11.97
C LYS A 10 -12.52 -6.60 -10.92
N VAL A 11 -12.93 -7.18 -9.80
CA VAL A 11 -12.09 -7.58 -8.67
C VAL A 11 -11.13 -8.73 -8.99
N ILE A 12 -11.59 -9.75 -9.76
CA ILE A 12 -10.73 -10.90 -10.15
C ILE A 12 -9.55 -10.43 -11.01
N PHE A 13 -9.71 -9.36 -11.75
CA PHE A 13 -8.69 -8.83 -12.65
C PHE A 13 -7.56 -8.10 -11.91
N PHE A 14 -7.89 -7.34 -10.85
CA PHE A 14 -6.90 -6.67 -9.99
C PHE A 14 -6.18 -7.63 -9.04
N SER A 15 -6.70 -8.83 -8.81
CA SER A 15 -6.08 -9.81 -7.93
C SER A 15 -4.77 -10.39 -8.48
N VAL A 16 -4.61 -10.46 -9.78
CA VAL A 16 -3.37 -10.92 -10.43
C VAL A 16 -2.28 -9.84 -10.31
N LEU A 17 -2.63 -8.58 -10.50
CA LEU A 17 -1.73 -7.43 -10.32
C LEU A 17 -1.23 -7.28 -8.88
N SER A 18 -2.08 -7.61 -7.90
CA SER A 18 -1.77 -7.45 -6.47
C SER A 18 -0.76 -8.47 -5.93
N ILE A 19 -0.65 -9.68 -6.53
CA ILE A 19 0.31 -10.70 -6.09
C ILE A 19 1.75 -10.26 -6.39
N VAL A 20 1.97 -9.59 -7.51
CA VAL A 20 3.31 -9.09 -7.89
C VAL A 20 3.72 -7.90 -7.01
N SER A 21 2.79 -6.98 -6.69
CA SER A 21 3.08 -5.83 -5.82
C SER A 21 3.37 -6.25 -4.37
N ALA A 22 2.74 -7.33 -3.87
CA ALA A 22 2.98 -7.85 -2.52
C ALA A 22 4.44 -8.26 -2.29
N VAL A 23 5.09 -8.88 -3.29
CA VAL A 23 6.48 -9.31 -3.20
C VAL A 23 7.43 -8.10 -3.15
N PHE A 24 7.13 -7.02 -3.87
CA PHE A 24 7.98 -5.82 -3.91
C PHE A 24 7.86 -4.96 -2.66
N ILE A 25 6.65 -4.79 -2.09
CA ILE A 25 6.43 -4.05 -0.84
C ILE A 25 7.13 -4.76 0.32
N PHE A 26 7.04 -6.10 0.38
CA PHE A 26 7.70 -6.90 1.41
C PHE A 26 9.23 -6.76 1.34
N ASN A 27 9.81 -6.77 0.15
CA ASN A 27 11.25 -6.57 -0.05
C ASN A 27 11.69 -5.13 0.21
N GLY A 28 10.85 -4.13 -0.08
CA GLY A 28 11.12 -2.71 0.18
C GLY A 28 11.13 -2.38 1.68
N GLU A 29 10.19 -2.92 2.45
CA GLU A 29 10.14 -2.72 3.92
C GLU A 29 11.31 -3.41 4.63
N ILE A 30 11.77 -4.57 4.16
CA ILE A 30 12.96 -5.25 4.71
C ILE A 30 14.23 -4.43 4.46
N LYS A 31 14.41 -3.85 3.27
CA LYS A 31 15.56 -2.98 2.98
C LYS A 31 15.55 -1.70 3.81
N ASN A 32 14.39 -1.09 4.02
CA ASN A 32 14.29 0.13 4.84
C ASN A 32 14.58 -0.14 6.34
N LYS A 33 14.24 -1.32 6.84
CA LYS A 33 14.55 -1.73 8.23
C LYS A 33 16.04 -1.98 8.46
N MET A 34 16.77 -2.45 7.44
CA MET A 34 18.23 -2.59 7.50
C MET A 34 18.97 -1.25 7.48
N TYR A 35 18.41 -0.22 6.83
CA TYR A 35 19.05 1.10 6.73
C TYR A 35 18.92 1.95 8.01
N ILE A 36 17.91 1.69 8.85
CA ILE A 36 17.68 2.42 10.12
C ILE A 36 18.50 1.83 11.28
N SER A 37 18.95 0.57 11.17
CA SER A 37 19.70 -0.12 12.24
C SER A 37 21.18 0.32 12.36
N ASP A 38 21.76 0.93 11.32
CA ASP A 38 23.21 1.21 11.29
C ASP A 38 23.62 2.60 11.80
N ASN A 39 22.68 3.47 12.19
CA ASN A 39 23.00 4.87 12.53
C ASN A 39 22.91 5.24 14.03
N ASN A 40 22.75 4.30 14.95
CA ASN A 40 22.60 4.62 16.38
C ASN A 40 23.62 3.93 17.29
N THR A 41 24.92 4.03 16.97
CA THR A 41 25.98 3.75 17.94
C THR A 41 27.00 4.90 17.96
N LYS A 42 26.66 6.01 18.62
CA LYS A 42 27.67 6.90 19.20
C LYS A 42 27.64 6.80 20.72
N LYS A 43 28.68 6.18 21.26
CA LYS A 43 29.00 6.14 22.67
C LYS A 43 29.14 7.56 23.18
N ILE A 44 28.51 7.85 24.32
CA ILE A 44 28.87 8.94 25.20
C ILE A 44 29.47 8.27 26.44
N GLU A 45 30.78 8.44 26.62
CA GLU A 45 31.45 8.18 27.88
C GLU A 45 31.09 9.30 28.86
N VAL A 46 30.61 8.95 30.02
CA VAL A 46 30.56 9.86 31.18
C VAL A 46 31.15 9.15 32.39
N ALA A 47 32.11 9.86 32.96
CA ALA A 47 32.90 9.44 34.11
C ALA A 47 32.08 9.36 35.42
N ASP A 48 32.59 8.50 36.30
CA ASP A 48 32.25 8.22 37.69
C ASP A 48 31.54 9.33 38.49
N ASN A 49 30.44 8.91 39.15
CA ASN A 49 30.19 9.30 40.53
C ASN A 49 29.40 8.24 41.28
N LYS A 50 30.07 7.63 42.25
CA LYS A 50 29.61 6.53 43.10
C LYS A 50 29.03 7.12 44.39
N ALA A 51 27.70 7.28 44.42
CA ALA A 51 26.91 7.27 45.66
C ALA A 51 25.41 7.43 45.32
N ILE A 52 24.57 6.61 46.00
CA ILE A 52 23.11 6.57 45.91
C ILE A 52 22.58 5.54 44.86
N LEU A 53 22.67 4.27 45.19
CA LEU A 53 22.08 3.18 44.39
C LEU A 53 21.40 2.14 45.28
N LYS A 54 20.12 2.35 45.63
CA LYS A 54 19.18 1.28 45.96
C LYS A 54 17.77 1.47 45.39
N GLY A 55 17.42 2.68 44.89
CA GLY A 55 16.12 2.94 44.23
C GLY A 55 16.13 2.74 42.70
N ASP A 56 17.30 2.89 42.04
CA ASP A 56 17.39 2.96 40.59
C ASP A 56 17.40 1.60 39.87
N LYS A 57 17.68 0.50 40.56
CA LYS A 57 17.66 -0.84 39.94
C LYS A 57 16.26 -1.38 39.71
N GLU A 58 15.36 -1.14 40.66
CA GLU A 58 13.99 -1.65 40.60
C GLU A 58 13.17 -0.89 39.52
N SER A 59 13.36 0.43 39.40
CA SER A 59 12.75 1.24 38.32
C SER A 59 13.30 0.87 36.94
N SER A 60 14.60 0.60 36.82
CA SER A 60 15.21 0.21 35.55
C SER A 60 14.82 -1.17 35.06
N GLU A 61 14.52 -2.13 35.97
CA GLU A 61 14.01 -3.44 35.61
C GLU A 61 12.53 -3.39 35.22
N ILE A 62 11.72 -2.58 35.88
CA ILE A 62 10.30 -2.34 35.54
C ILE A 62 10.19 -1.69 34.17
N ASP A 63 10.98 -0.67 33.88
CA ASP A 63 11.00 0.00 32.57
C ASP A 63 11.46 -0.93 31.45
N LYS A 64 12.40 -1.82 31.72
CA LYS A 64 12.89 -2.82 30.78
C LYS A 64 11.83 -3.88 30.50
N GLN A 65 11.15 -4.39 31.53
CA GLN A 65 10.05 -5.35 31.38
C GLN A 65 8.87 -4.74 30.60
N ALA A 66 8.48 -3.50 30.91
CA ALA A 66 7.44 -2.78 30.18
C ALA A 66 7.81 -2.58 28.71
N GLY A 67 9.06 -2.30 28.40
CA GLY A 67 9.60 -2.21 27.05
C GLY A 67 9.51 -3.55 26.29
N GLU A 68 9.91 -4.65 26.93
CA GLU A 68 9.87 -6.00 26.36
C GLU A 68 8.43 -6.49 26.11
N GLU A 69 7.48 -6.18 27.01
CA GLU A 69 6.06 -6.48 26.83
C GLU A 69 5.46 -5.71 25.67
N LYS A 70 5.74 -4.42 25.57
CA LYS A 70 5.29 -3.56 24.44
C LYS A 70 5.84 -4.02 23.10
N ASP A 71 7.11 -4.42 23.06
CA ASP A 71 7.72 -4.98 21.84
C ASP A 71 7.08 -6.32 21.44
N LYS A 72 6.72 -7.14 22.41
CA LYS A 72 6.02 -8.40 22.16
C LYS A 72 4.60 -8.14 21.63
N GLU A 73 3.88 -7.19 22.22
CA GLU A 73 2.56 -6.77 21.75
C GLU A 73 2.63 -6.21 20.32
N ASN A 74 3.56 -5.31 20.02
CA ASN A 74 3.75 -4.76 18.69
C ASN A 74 4.06 -5.84 17.64
N LYS A 75 4.87 -6.85 17.99
CA LYS A 75 5.15 -7.99 17.10
C LYS A 75 3.90 -8.84 16.85
N GLU A 76 3.03 -9.00 17.84
CA GLU A 76 1.78 -9.73 17.66
C GLU A 76 0.79 -8.96 16.80
N LEU A 77 0.67 -7.64 16.98
CA LEU A 77 -0.14 -6.76 16.14
C LEU A 77 0.32 -6.80 14.68
N GLU A 78 1.64 -6.73 14.43
CA GLU A 78 2.20 -6.84 13.09
C GLU A 78 1.86 -8.19 12.43
N LYS A 79 1.89 -9.32 13.18
CA LYS A 79 1.47 -10.63 12.65
C LYS A 79 0.00 -10.66 12.25
N ILE A 80 -0.89 -10.04 13.05
CA ILE A 80 -2.32 -9.96 12.72
C ILE A 80 -2.51 -9.08 11.48
N TYR A 81 -1.82 -7.95 11.40
CA TYR A 81 -1.82 -7.09 10.22
C TYR A 81 -1.35 -7.84 8.97
N GLN A 82 -0.27 -8.63 9.04
CA GLN A 82 0.21 -9.42 7.91
C GLN A 82 -0.82 -10.48 7.45
N LYS A 83 -1.59 -11.06 8.39
CA LYS A 83 -2.72 -11.93 8.01
C LYS A 83 -3.83 -11.15 7.32
N ALA A 84 -4.17 -9.93 7.81
CA ALA A 84 -5.16 -9.07 7.17
C ALA A 84 -4.72 -8.69 5.75
N TYR A 85 -3.45 -8.34 5.58
CA TYR A 85 -2.83 -8.02 4.30
C TYR A 85 -2.93 -9.22 3.34
N LYS A 86 -2.50 -10.41 3.79
CA LYS A 86 -2.61 -11.64 2.99
C LYS A 86 -4.05 -11.95 2.60
N ALA A 87 -4.99 -11.85 3.55
CA ALA A 87 -6.41 -12.12 3.29
C ALA A 87 -6.98 -11.17 2.22
N PHE A 88 -6.55 -9.91 2.18
CA PHE A 88 -6.92 -8.98 1.12
C PHE A 88 -6.48 -9.50 -0.26
N PHE A 89 -5.23 -9.90 -0.40
CA PHE A 89 -4.71 -10.43 -1.68
C PHE A 89 -5.29 -11.80 -2.06
N ASP A 90 -5.74 -12.57 -1.07
CA ASP A 90 -6.50 -13.80 -1.30
C ASP A 90 -8.00 -13.52 -1.64
N ASN A 91 -8.39 -12.25 -1.84
CA ASN A 91 -9.77 -11.79 -2.09
C ASN A 91 -10.75 -12.09 -0.94
N LYS A 92 -10.25 -12.37 0.24
CA LYS A 92 -11.02 -12.62 1.46
C LYS A 92 -11.27 -11.31 2.20
N TYR A 93 -11.99 -10.38 1.57
CA TYR A 93 -12.12 -9.01 2.06
C TYR A 93 -12.75 -8.93 3.45
N THR A 94 -13.77 -9.74 3.73
CA THR A 94 -14.40 -9.79 5.07
C THR A 94 -13.40 -10.22 6.15
N GLU A 95 -12.58 -11.23 5.88
CA GLU A 95 -11.52 -11.68 6.79
C GLU A 95 -10.47 -10.58 7.00
N SER A 96 -10.04 -9.94 5.91
CA SER A 96 -9.10 -8.81 5.97
C SER A 96 -9.63 -7.67 6.85
N ILE A 97 -10.89 -7.29 6.67
CA ILE A 97 -11.55 -6.24 7.47
C ILE A 97 -11.60 -6.61 8.94
N ASN A 98 -11.96 -7.86 9.27
CA ASN A 98 -12.05 -8.32 10.65
C ASN A 98 -10.69 -8.32 11.35
N LEU A 99 -9.65 -8.84 10.70
CA LEU A 99 -8.29 -8.83 11.22
C LEU A 99 -7.74 -7.42 11.39
N ALA A 100 -8.00 -6.52 10.43
CA ALA A 100 -7.63 -5.11 10.55
C ALA A 100 -8.35 -4.43 11.73
N ASN A 101 -9.63 -4.73 11.95
CA ASN A 101 -10.38 -4.23 13.11
C ASN A 101 -9.81 -4.72 14.44
N GLU A 102 -9.32 -5.96 14.51
CA GLU A 102 -8.66 -6.50 15.69
C GLU A 102 -7.41 -5.69 16.05
N VAL A 103 -6.57 -5.38 15.07
CA VAL A 103 -5.39 -4.53 15.27
C VAL A 103 -5.79 -3.12 15.69
N ILE A 104 -6.75 -2.49 15.00
CA ILE A 104 -7.21 -1.13 15.29
C ILE A 104 -7.78 -1.00 16.70
N LYS A 105 -8.45 -2.05 17.21
CA LYS A 105 -8.99 -2.07 18.58
C LYS A 105 -7.88 -2.02 19.65
N LYS A 106 -6.74 -2.62 19.37
CA LYS A 106 -5.58 -2.65 20.28
C LYS A 106 -4.69 -1.43 20.10
N ASP A 107 -4.45 -1.02 18.85
CA ASP A 107 -3.69 0.18 18.49
C ASP A 107 -4.49 1.05 17.51
N ASN A 108 -5.14 2.07 18.03
CA ASN A 108 -5.94 3.02 17.25
C ASN A 108 -5.11 3.99 16.39
N LYS A 109 -3.76 3.89 16.45
CA LYS A 109 -2.81 4.64 15.60
C LYS A 109 -2.15 3.78 14.54
N HIS A 110 -2.53 2.50 14.43
CA HIS A 110 -1.96 1.59 13.43
C HIS A 110 -2.47 1.91 12.02
N TYR A 111 -1.87 2.92 11.38
CA TYR A 111 -2.30 3.45 10.08
C TYR A 111 -2.34 2.41 8.96
N LYS A 112 -1.43 1.42 8.98
CA LYS A 112 -1.43 0.32 7.99
C LYS A 112 -2.73 -0.48 8.03
N SER A 113 -3.30 -0.74 9.22
CA SER A 113 -4.56 -1.48 9.36
C SER A 113 -5.77 -0.66 8.90
N TYR A 114 -5.77 0.64 9.12
CA TYR A 114 -6.79 1.50 8.52
C TYR A 114 -6.72 1.46 6.98
N ASN A 115 -5.53 1.50 6.41
CA ASN A 115 -5.36 1.45 4.96
C ASN A 115 -5.86 0.12 4.37
N ILE A 116 -5.43 -1.03 4.91
CA ILE A 116 -5.86 -2.34 4.39
C ILE A 116 -7.36 -2.59 4.58
N LYS A 117 -7.93 -2.14 5.70
CA LYS A 117 -9.38 -2.15 5.92
C LYS A 117 -10.10 -1.31 4.88
N GLY A 118 -9.58 -0.10 4.62
CA GLY A 118 -10.19 0.84 3.67
C GLY A 118 -10.23 0.30 2.26
N ILE A 119 -9.12 -0.24 1.75
CA ILE A 119 -9.11 -0.82 0.41
C ILE A 119 -9.96 -2.10 0.33
N ALA A 120 -9.97 -2.94 1.36
CA ALA A 120 -10.83 -4.12 1.41
C ALA A 120 -12.33 -3.77 1.38
N LEU A 121 -12.74 -2.70 2.08
CA LEU A 121 -14.10 -2.16 2.02
C LEU A 121 -14.44 -1.65 0.62
N ALA A 122 -13.52 -0.91 -0.03
CA ALA A 122 -13.73 -0.42 -1.39
C ALA A 122 -13.95 -1.57 -2.37
N TYR A 123 -13.13 -2.62 -2.31
CA TYR A 123 -13.29 -3.83 -3.12
C TYR A 123 -14.58 -4.61 -2.80
N SER A 124 -15.11 -4.48 -1.59
CA SER A 124 -16.39 -5.07 -1.19
C SER A 124 -17.61 -4.22 -1.61
N GLY A 125 -17.42 -3.13 -2.34
CA GLY A 125 -18.51 -2.27 -2.82
C GLY A 125 -18.85 -1.10 -1.89
N SER A 126 -18.06 -0.84 -0.84
CA SER A 126 -18.32 0.19 0.16
C SER A 126 -17.38 1.38 -0.02
N PHE A 127 -17.61 2.22 -1.04
CA PHE A 127 -16.76 3.37 -1.36
C PHE A 127 -16.56 4.31 -0.17
N GLU A 128 -17.64 4.78 0.43
CA GLU A 128 -17.59 5.81 1.48
C GLU A 128 -16.84 5.32 2.73
N GLU A 129 -17.15 4.11 3.19
CA GLU A 129 -16.45 3.52 4.34
C GLU A 129 -14.99 3.16 4.00
N GLY A 130 -14.72 2.74 2.78
CA GLY A 130 -13.37 2.52 2.27
C GLY A 130 -12.55 3.81 2.34
N MET A 131 -13.05 4.88 1.75
CA MET A 131 -12.41 6.20 1.74
C MET A 131 -12.21 6.78 3.14
N LYS A 132 -13.19 6.62 4.04
CA LYS A 132 -13.08 7.04 5.43
C LYS A 132 -11.88 6.38 6.13
N ASN A 133 -11.71 5.08 5.95
CA ASN A 133 -10.60 4.36 6.57
C ASN A 133 -9.24 4.70 5.92
N ILE A 134 -9.16 4.84 4.58
CA ILE A 134 -7.94 5.29 3.90
C ILE A 134 -7.58 6.72 4.35
N ASN A 135 -8.55 7.61 4.46
CA ASN A 135 -8.32 8.97 4.95
C ASN A 135 -7.82 8.95 6.41
N LYS A 136 -8.33 8.06 7.26
CA LYS A 136 -7.81 7.89 8.62
C LYS A 136 -6.37 7.42 8.66
N ALA A 137 -5.97 6.53 7.75
CA ALA A 137 -4.57 6.14 7.60
C ALA A 137 -3.68 7.34 7.23
N LEU A 138 -4.13 8.19 6.31
CA LEU A 138 -3.41 9.39 5.87
C LEU A 138 -3.43 10.51 6.91
N GLU A 139 -4.46 10.60 7.76
CA GLU A 139 -4.48 11.51 8.91
C GLU A 139 -3.37 11.14 9.92
N ILE A 140 -3.16 9.85 10.17
CA ILE A 140 -2.13 9.37 11.10
C ILE A 140 -0.73 9.42 10.45
N SER A 141 -0.63 9.08 9.18
CA SER A 141 0.64 9.07 8.42
C SER A 141 0.45 9.70 7.03
N PRO A 142 0.59 11.03 6.91
CA PRO A 142 0.25 11.78 5.69
C PRO A 142 1.03 11.36 4.44
N ASN A 143 2.27 10.89 4.61
CA ASN A 143 3.15 10.47 3.52
C ASN A 143 3.21 8.94 3.36
N TYR A 144 2.22 8.22 3.85
CA TYR A 144 2.17 6.78 3.65
C TYR A 144 1.79 6.47 2.19
N GLY A 145 2.80 6.22 1.35
CA GLY A 145 2.65 6.03 -0.09
C GLY A 145 1.59 4.99 -0.46
N TYR A 146 1.59 3.84 0.21
CA TYR A 146 0.59 2.80 -0.05
C TYR A 146 -0.86 3.26 0.22
N ALA A 147 -1.10 4.18 1.18
CA ALA A 147 -2.43 4.74 1.39
C ALA A 147 -2.80 5.80 0.32
N LEU A 148 -1.83 6.59 -0.14
CA LEU A 148 -2.02 7.51 -1.26
C LEU A 148 -2.39 6.75 -2.54
N PHE A 149 -1.65 5.67 -2.84
CA PHE A 149 -1.96 4.77 -3.95
C PHE A 149 -3.35 4.13 -3.81
N ASN A 150 -3.68 3.56 -2.66
CA ASN A 150 -4.98 2.92 -2.43
C ASN A 150 -6.14 3.90 -2.50
N LYS A 151 -5.91 5.18 -2.15
CA LYS A 151 -6.89 6.24 -2.35
C LYS A 151 -7.15 6.50 -3.82
N ALA A 152 -6.09 6.59 -4.63
CA ALA A 152 -6.21 6.71 -6.08
C ALA A 152 -6.95 5.51 -6.68
N LEU A 153 -6.54 4.30 -6.32
CA LEU A 153 -7.15 3.05 -6.78
C LEU A 153 -8.63 2.96 -6.37
N THR A 154 -8.98 3.41 -5.17
CA THR A 154 -10.39 3.46 -4.74
C THR A 154 -11.20 4.40 -5.63
N TYR A 155 -10.70 5.58 -5.97
CA TYR A 155 -11.38 6.45 -6.92
C TYR A 155 -11.49 5.82 -8.31
N GLU A 156 -10.45 5.15 -8.78
CA GLU A 156 -10.46 4.45 -10.08
C GLU A 156 -11.49 3.32 -10.14
N LEU A 157 -11.60 2.50 -9.08
CA LEU A 157 -12.58 1.41 -8.95
C LEU A 157 -14.03 1.89 -9.12
N TYR A 158 -14.28 3.15 -8.79
CA TYR A 158 -15.62 3.77 -8.87
C TYR A 158 -15.74 4.78 -10.02
N ASP A 159 -14.89 4.63 -11.06
CA ASP A 159 -14.90 5.42 -12.29
C ASP A 159 -14.70 6.94 -12.07
N LYS A 160 -14.16 7.35 -10.91
CA LYS A 160 -13.84 8.74 -10.56
C LYS A 160 -12.41 9.06 -11.02
N TYR A 161 -12.19 9.04 -12.34
CA TYR A 161 -10.85 9.04 -12.95
C TYR A 161 -10.06 10.31 -12.71
N ASP A 162 -10.70 11.47 -12.65
CA ASP A 162 -9.99 12.73 -12.44
C ASP A 162 -9.46 12.86 -11.01
N GLU A 163 -10.20 12.35 -10.03
CA GLU A 163 -9.75 12.25 -8.65
C GLU A 163 -8.65 11.19 -8.50
N ALA A 164 -8.80 10.04 -9.17
CA ALA A 164 -7.79 8.99 -9.18
C ALA A 164 -6.44 9.51 -9.70
N LEU A 165 -6.43 10.20 -10.85
CA LEU A 165 -5.22 10.78 -11.44
C LEU A 165 -4.52 11.74 -10.46
N LYS A 166 -5.27 12.60 -9.77
CA LYS A 166 -4.72 13.52 -8.75
C LYS A 166 -4.03 12.77 -7.59
N TRP A 167 -4.62 11.66 -7.15
CA TRP A 167 -4.06 10.90 -6.03
C TRP A 167 -2.90 10.00 -6.45
N TYR A 168 -2.90 9.50 -7.70
CA TYR A 168 -1.70 8.87 -8.28
C TYR A 168 -0.54 9.86 -8.38
N ASP A 169 -0.80 11.11 -8.79
CA ASP A 169 0.24 12.15 -8.81
C ASP A 169 0.77 12.43 -7.41
N LYS A 170 -0.10 12.55 -6.40
CA LYS A 170 0.34 12.71 -5.01
C LYS A 170 1.17 11.56 -4.49
N ASN A 171 0.85 10.32 -4.88
CA ASN A 171 1.69 9.18 -4.53
C ASN A 171 3.08 9.31 -5.17
N LEU A 172 3.15 9.72 -6.43
CA LEU A 172 4.41 9.89 -7.17
C LEU A 172 5.26 11.06 -6.65
N GLU A 173 4.68 12.03 -5.94
CA GLU A 173 5.44 13.06 -5.21
C GLU A 173 6.18 12.49 -3.98
N VAL A 174 5.69 11.39 -3.41
CA VAL A 174 6.24 10.75 -2.22
C VAL A 174 7.20 9.61 -2.58
N GLU A 175 6.85 8.80 -3.56
CA GLU A 175 7.62 7.63 -3.97
C GLU A 175 7.47 7.34 -5.46
N ASN A 176 8.53 6.83 -6.07
CA ASN A 176 8.50 6.40 -7.48
C ASN A 176 7.82 5.03 -7.60
N TYR A 177 6.48 5.00 -7.52
CA TYR A 177 5.71 3.77 -7.42
C TYR A 177 5.17 3.31 -8.77
N ILE A 178 5.62 2.14 -9.22
CA ILE A 178 5.30 1.56 -10.54
C ILE A 178 3.79 1.48 -10.81
N TRP A 179 3.00 1.08 -9.81
CA TRP A 179 1.55 0.92 -9.97
C TRP A 179 0.79 2.23 -10.10
N SER A 180 1.35 3.34 -9.64
CA SER A 180 0.78 4.67 -9.91
C SER A 180 0.94 5.08 -11.37
N TYR A 181 2.07 4.77 -11.98
CA TYR A 181 2.23 4.96 -13.43
C TYR A 181 1.31 4.04 -14.22
N TYR A 182 1.20 2.78 -13.82
CA TYR A 182 0.30 1.83 -14.47
C TYR A 182 -1.17 2.24 -14.34
N GLY A 183 -1.65 2.64 -13.17
CA GLY A 183 -3.01 3.13 -12.95
C GLY A 183 -3.33 4.38 -13.79
N LYS A 184 -2.36 5.32 -13.90
CA LYS A 184 -2.50 6.45 -14.83
C LYS A 184 -2.62 5.98 -16.27
N ALA A 185 -1.79 5.04 -16.72
CA ALA A 185 -1.87 4.47 -18.07
C ALA A 185 -3.20 3.78 -18.32
N SER A 186 -3.71 3.01 -17.35
CA SER A 186 -4.99 2.32 -17.37
C SER A 186 -6.16 3.31 -17.57
N ILE A 187 -6.20 4.37 -16.76
CA ILE A 187 -7.23 5.41 -16.89
C ILE A 187 -7.18 6.07 -18.27
N TYR A 188 -6.02 6.45 -18.76
CA TYR A 188 -5.88 7.04 -20.11
C TYR A 188 -6.21 6.03 -21.22
N GLY A 189 -5.89 4.75 -21.02
CA GLY A 189 -6.28 3.67 -21.92
C GLY A 189 -7.80 3.55 -22.06
N ARG A 190 -8.52 3.53 -20.94
CA ARG A 190 -10.00 3.52 -20.92
C ARG A 190 -10.59 4.76 -21.60
N LYS A 191 -9.93 5.93 -21.46
CA LYS A 191 -10.32 7.18 -22.14
C LYS A 191 -9.96 7.20 -23.64
N GLY A 192 -9.21 6.23 -24.17
CA GLY A 192 -8.73 6.21 -25.56
C GLY A 192 -7.60 7.21 -25.85
N ASP A 193 -6.98 7.77 -24.81
CA ASP A 193 -5.85 8.69 -24.95
C ASP A 193 -4.54 7.91 -25.16
N VAL A 194 -4.24 7.59 -26.41
CA VAL A 194 -3.04 6.84 -26.82
C VAL A 194 -1.76 7.49 -26.30
N LYS A 195 -1.64 8.81 -26.43
CA LYS A 195 -0.43 9.54 -26.07
C LYS A 195 -0.08 9.39 -24.58
N ASN A 196 -1.04 9.65 -23.69
CA ASN A 196 -0.81 9.56 -22.27
C ASN A 196 -0.73 8.10 -21.80
N THR A 197 -1.48 7.18 -22.40
CA THR A 197 -1.37 5.74 -22.14
C THR A 197 0.06 5.27 -22.37
N VAL A 198 0.59 5.51 -23.58
CA VAL A 198 1.96 5.08 -23.97
C VAL A 198 3.00 5.76 -23.08
N LYS A 199 2.84 7.05 -22.77
CA LYS A 199 3.75 7.79 -21.89
C LYS A 199 3.91 7.12 -20.54
N TYR A 200 2.81 6.86 -19.84
CA TYR A 200 2.86 6.32 -18.47
C TYR A 200 3.14 4.83 -18.44
N LEU A 201 2.62 4.08 -19.40
CA LEU A 201 2.90 2.64 -19.50
C LEU A 201 4.37 2.37 -19.80
N LYS A 202 5.01 3.20 -20.64
CA LYS A 202 6.45 3.10 -20.92
C LYS A 202 7.27 3.23 -19.65
N ILE A 203 6.97 4.21 -18.79
CA ILE A 203 7.66 4.39 -17.51
C ILE A 203 7.49 3.13 -16.64
N ALA A 204 6.28 2.59 -16.53
CA ALA A 204 6.03 1.39 -15.74
C ALA A 204 6.79 0.17 -16.29
N ILE A 205 6.86 -0.02 -17.61
CA ILE A 205 7.62 -1.10 -18.26
C ILE A 205 9.15 -0.93 -18.06
N GLU A 206 9.65 0.30 -18.08
CA GLU A 206 11.07 0.58 -17.80
C GLU A 206 11.44 0.25 -16.36
N MET A 207 10.50 0.41 -15.41
CA MET A 207 10.70 0.03 -14.00
C MET A 207 10.64 -1.49 -13.80
N ASP A 208 9.69 -2.18 -14.48
CA ASP A 208 9.59 -3.65 -14.45
C ASP A 208 8.99 -4.17 -15.77
N LYS A 209 9.76 -5.01 -16.46
CA LYS A 209 9.36 -5.60 -17.74
C LYS A 209 8.14 -6.53 -17.65
N VAL A 210 7.84 -7.06 -16.46
CA VAL A 210 6.65 -7.91 -16.22
C VAL A 210 5.37 -7.14 -16.54
N VAL A 211 5.33 -5.84 -16.29
CA VAL A 211 4.19 -4.96 -16.61
C VAL A 211 3.81 -4.98 -18.09
N LYS A 212 4.76 -5.25 -18.97
CA LYS A 212 4.52 -5.37 -20.41
C LYS A 212 3.58 -6.54 -20.73
N GLU A 213 3.79 -7.68 -20.10
CA GLU A 213 2.94 -8.86 -20.28
C GLU A 213 1.54 -8.62 -19.75
N GLU A 214 1.42 -7.96 -18.60
CA GLU A 214 0.14 -7.56 -18.04
C GLU A 214 -0.62 -6.63 -19.01
N ALA A 215 0.06 -5.62 -19.56
CA ALA A 215 -0.55 -4.67 -20.48
C ALA A 215 -1.08 -5.31 -21.77
N ARG A 216 -0.49 -6.42 -22.22
CA ARG A 216 -0.94 -7.14 -23.41
C ARG A 216 -2.37 -7.68 -23.30
N VAL A 217 -2.78 -8.07 -22.10
CA VAL A 217 -4.06 -8.74 -21.84
C VAL A 217 -5.05 -7.84 -21.11
N GLU A 218 -4.57 -6.70 -20.55
CA GLU A 218 -5.39 -5.80 -19.76
C GLU A 218 -6.44 -5.09 -20.63
N ARG A 219 -7.71 -5.20 -20.22
CA ARG A 219 -8.86 -4.62 -20.94
C ARG A 219 -8.91 -3.09 -20.91
N ASP A 220 -8.27 -2.50 -19.95
CA ASP A 220 -8.22 -1.06 -19.82
C ASP A 220 -7.56 -0.40 -21.02
N PHE A 221 -6.77 -1.16 -21.78
CA PHE A 221 -6.12 -0.71 -23.00
C PHE A 221 -6.88 -1.05 -24.30
N ASP A 222 -8.07 -1.64 -24.21
CA ASP A 222 -8.82 -2.06 -25.42
C ASP A 222 -9.07 -0.88 -26.39
N ASN A 223 -9.35 0.32 -25.88
CA ASN A 223 -9.60 1.50 -26.71
C ASN A 223 -8.33 2.05 -27.42
N VAL A 224 -7.14 1.66 -26.95
CA VAL A 224 -5.86 2.10 -27.53
C VAL A 224 -5.06 0.94 -28.14
N ARG A 225 -5.51 -0.28 -27.97
CA ARG A 225 -4.81 -1.53 -28.34
C ARG A 225 -4.41 -1.60 -29.80
N GLN A 226 -5.21 -1.01 -30.71
CA GLN A 226 -4.97 -1.03 -32.14
C GLN A 226 -4.09 0.14 -32.63
N SER A 227 -3.69 1.07 -31.75
CA SER A 227 -2.78 2.15 -32.15
C SER A 227 -1.38 1.62 -32.39
N LYS A 228 -0.68 2.22 -33.35
CA LYS A 228 0.68 1.84 -33.71
C LYS A 228 1.63 1.98 -32.53
N GLU A 229 1.51 3.08 -31.80
CA GLU A 229 2.36 3.43 -30.66
C GLU A 229 2.22 2.43 -29.52
N PHE A 230 0.99 1.99 -29.21
CA PHE A 230 0.74 0.98 -28.19
C PHE A 230 1.29 -0.37 -28.62
N GLN A 231 1.05 -0.77 -29.88
CA GLN A 231 1.55 -2.03 -30.44
C GLN A 231 3.10 -2.11 -30.43
N GLU A 232 3.78 -1.00 -30.73
CA GLU A 232 5.24 -0.93 -30.68
C GLU A 232 5.76 -1.06 -29.24
N LEU A 233 5.06 -0.48 -28.26
CA LEU A 233 5.45 -0.52 -26.86
C LEU A 233 5.35 -1.94 -26.26
N ILE A 234 4.32 -2.71 -26.66
CA ILE A 234 4.06 -4.04 -26.10
C ILE A 234 4.63 -5.19 -26.93
N LYS A 235 5.33 -4.91 -28.05
CA LYS A 235 6.14 -5.93 -28.76
C LYS A 235 7.22 -6.48 -27.82
#